data_4085fbad2668b966ccdcc170220a067c
#
_entry.id   4085fbad2668b966ccdcc170220a067c
#
_cell.length_a   1.000
_cell.length_b   1.000
_cell.length_c   1.000
_cell.angle_alpha   90.00
_cell.angle_beta   90.00
_cell.angle_gamma   90.00
#
_symmetry.space_group_name_H-M   'P 1'
#
loop_
_entity.id
_entity.type
_entity.pdbx_description
1 polymer ?
#
loop_
_entity_poly.entity_id
_entity_poly.type
_entity_poly.pdbx_seq_one_letter_code
_entity_poly.pdbx_strand_id
1 'polypeptide(L)'
;YTKDQSKLLPRPISLCEIDRENGRLRIVYRTVGAGTKEFATYQAGDEIEILGPLGNGFPTDSTKKAFLIGGGIGIPPMLELAKTLKGERQMVLGYRDVLFLNQEFEPYGSVYLAAEGGSAGTKGNVLDAIREQGLDAEVIYACGPTPMLRAIKAYAQEHGIECYLSLEEKMACGVGACLACVCKSKEVDGHSHVHNKRICKDGPVFKAEEVEL
;
A
#
# COMPACT_ATOMS: atom_id res chain seq x y z
N TYR A 1 2.84 -14.12 -12.91
CA TYR A 1 4.09 -14.57 -13.54
C TYR A 1 4.24 -13.99 -14.94
N THR A 2 5.45 -13.95 -15.45
CA THR A 2 5.78 -13.58 -16.84
C THR A 2 5.68 -14.80 -17.76
N LYS A 3 5.45 -14.59 -19.06
CA LYS A 3 5.52 -15.64 -20.08
C LYS A 3 6.98 -16.08 -20.32
N ASP A 4 7.93 -15.18 -20.16
CA ASP A 4 9.36 -15.46 -20.29
C ASP A 4 9.87 -16.20 -19.05
N GLN A 5 10.13 -17.49 -19.22
CA GLN A 5 10.60 -18.40 -18.17
C GLN A 5 11.99 -18.05 -17.60
N SER A 6 12.74 -17.16 -18.22
CA SER A 6 13.99 -16.64 -17.65
C SER A 6 13.75 -15.72 -16.44
N LYS A 7 12.52 -15.27 -16.24
CA LYS A 7 12.08 -14.38 -15.15
C LYS A 7 11.30 -15.16 -14.09
N LEU A 8 11.98 -16.08 -13.42
CA LEU A 8 11.41 -17.11 -12.55
C LEU A 8 10.57 -16.60 -11.37
N LEU A 9 10.93 -15.45 -10.76
CA LEU A 9 10.25 -14.99 -9.56
C LEU A 9 8.95 -14.25 -9.89
N PRO A 10 7.86 -14.49 -9.14
CA PRO A 10 6.64 -13.68 -9.23
C PRO A 10 6.87 -12.23 -8.80
N ARG A 11 5.98 -11.35 -9.21
CA ARG A 11 5.99 -9.94 -8.82
C ARG A 11 4.87 -9.71 -7.82
N PRO A 12 5.18 -9.26 -6.59
CA PRO A 12 4.15 -8.85 -5.66
C PRO A 12 3.52 -7.56 -6.16
N ILE A 13 2.20 -7.57 -6.31
CA ILE A 13 1.43 -6.40 -6.75
C ILE A 13 0.17 -6.33 -5.90
N SER A 14 -0.06 -5.17 -5.29
CA SER A 14 -1.26 -4.91 -4.51
C SER A 14 -2.48 -4.78 -5.41
N LEU A 15 -3.63 -5.22 -4.90
CA LEU A 15 -4.90 -5.04 -5.59
C LEU A 15 -5.34 -3.58 -5.51
N CYS A 16 -5.73 -3.02 -6.64
CA CYS A 16 -6.30 -1.67 -6.74
C CYS A 16 -7.81 -1.71 -6.58
N GLU A 17 -8.45 -2.75 -7.14
CA GLU A 17 -9.89 -2.89 -7.14
C GLU A 17 -10.30 -4.37 -7.29
N ILE A 18 -11.37 -4.75 -6.59
CA ILE A 18 -11.98 -6.08 -6.64
C ILE A 18 -13.43 -5.93 -7.08
N ASP A 19 -13.71 -6.25 -8.32
CA ASP A 19 -15.08 -6.31 -8.87
C ASP A 19 -15.60 -7.75 -8.77
N ARG A 20 -16.31 -8.03 -7.68
CA ARG A 20 -16.86 -9.36 -7.40
C ARG A 20 -18.00 -9.74 -8.33
N GLU A 21 -18.77 -8.77 -8.79
CA GLU A 21 -19.95 -9.00 -9.64
C GLU A 21 -19.52 -9.49 -11.03
N ASN A 22 -18.47 -8.92 -11.58
CA ASN A 22 -17.96 -9.27 -12.90
C ASN A 22 -16.75 -10.21 -12.86
N GLY A 23 -16.30 -10.65 -11.66
CA GLY A 23 -15.15 -11.53 -11.50
C GLY A 23 -13.84 -10.90 -11.99
N ARG A 24 -13.62 -9.61 -11.75
CA ARG A 24 -12.47 -8.86 -12.23
C ARG A 24 -11.61 -8.35 -11.10
N LEU A 25 -10.30 -8.32 -11.35
CA LEU A 25 -9.32 -7.66 -10.51
C LEU A 25 -8.63 -6.55 -11.30
N ARG A 26 -8.45 -5.39 -10.67
CA ARG A 26 -7.63 -4.31 -11.22
C ARG A 26 -6.34 -4.22 -10.41
N ILE A 27 -5.23 -4.26 -11.12
CA ILE A 27 -3.90 -4.00 -10.56
C ILE A 27 -3.30 -2.78 -11.26
N VAL A 28 -2.55 -2.00 -10.51
CA VAL A 28 -1.76 -0.88 -11.03
C VAL A 28 -0.34 -1.07 -10.56
N TYR A 29 0.60 -1.01 -11.49
CA TYR A 29 2.01 -1.22 -11.19
C TYR A 29 2.90 -0.23 -11.95
N ARG A 30 4.08 0.00 -11.43
CA ARG A 30 5.11 0.80 -12.08
C ARG A 30 6.06 -0.12 -12.86
N THR A 31 6.35 0.25 -14.10
CA THR A 31 7.33 -0.44 -14.92
C THR A 31 8.73 -0.11 -14.44
N VAL A 32 9.38 -1.04 -13.72
CA VAL A 32 10.70 -0.84 -13.11
C VAL A 32 11.72 -1.86 -13.64
N GLY A 33 11.40 -3.15 -13.51
CA GLY A 33 12.29 -4.25 -13.87
C GLY A 33 11.83 -5.02 -15.11
N ALA A 34 12.60 -6.03 -15.51
CA ALA A 34 12.33 -6.83 -16.70
C ALA A 34 10.93 -7.48 -16.72
N GLY A 35 10.43 -7.97 -15.56
CA GLY A 35 9.10 -8.57 -15.50
C GLY A 35 7.96 -7.56 -15.68
N THR A 36 8.03 -6.39 -15.03
CA THR A 36 7.01 -5.36 -15.20
C THR A 36 7.09 -4.69 -16.58
N LYS A 37 8.28 -4.68 -17.23
CA LYS A 37 8.41 -4.28 -18.64
C LYS A 37 7.70 -5.27 -19.56
N GLU A 38 7.79 -6.57 -19.30
CA GLU A 38 7.05 -7.58 -20.05
C GLU A 38 5.54 -7.43 -19.85
N PHE A 39 5.06 -7.25 -18.61
CA PHE A 39 3.64 -7.00 -18.38
C PHE A 39 3.09 -5.82 -19.17
N ALA A 40 3.90 -4.77 -19.36
CA ALA A 40 3.50 -3.61 -20.14
C ALA A 40 3.36 -3.89 -21.65
N THR A 41 3.75 -5.06 -22.14
CA THR A 41 3.57 -5.47 -23.55
C THR A 41 2.31 -6.30 -23.77
N TYR A 42 1.64 -6.74 -22.68
CA TYR A 42 0.46 -7.58 -22.79
C TYR A 42 -0.74 -6.82 -23.33
N GLN A 43 -1.56 -7.50 -24.09
CA GLN A 43 -2.74 -6.96 -24.74
C GLN A 43 -4.03 -7.59 -24.16
N ALA A 44 -5.16 -6.98 -24.43
CA ALA A 44 -6.43 -7.57 -24.07
C ALA A 44 -6.61 -8.95 -24.73
N GLY A 45 -6.95 -9.95 -23.93
CA GLY A 45 -7.01 -11.36 -24.32
C GLY A 45 -5.78 -12.18 -24.02
N ASP A 46 -4.67 -11.55 -23.60
CA ASP A 46 -3.51 -12.29 -23.09
C ASP A 46 -3.82 -12.94 -21.74
N GLU A 47 -3.35 -14.17 -21.56
CA GLU A 47 -3.45 -14.89 -20.29
C GLU A 47 -2.22 -14.63 -19.41
N ILE A 48 -2.45 -14.48 -18.11
CA ILE A 48 -1.40 -14.37 -17.10
C ILE A 48 -1.66 -15.34 -15.95
N GLU A 49 -0.61 -15.91 -15.40
CA GLU A 49 -0.70 -16.74 -14.20
C GLU A 49 -0.57 -15.88 -12.94
N ILE A 50 -1.48 -16.09 -12.00
CA ILE A 50 -1.54 -15.37 -10.72
C ILE A 50 -1.47 -16.38 -9.57
N LEU A 51 -0.58 -16.13 -8.63
CA LEU A 51 -0.59 -16.79 -7.32
C LEU A 51 -1.23 -15.84 -6.31
N GLY A 52 -2.37 -16.22 -5.74
CA GLY A 52 -3.06 -15.38 -4.78
C GLY A 52 -4.47 -15.85 -4.42
N PRO A 53 -5.18 -15.14 -3.52
CA PRO A 53 -4.66 -13.97 -2.77
C PRO A 53 -3.62 -14.35 -1.73
N LEU A 54 -2.64 -13.48 -1.49
CA LEU A 54 -1.55 -13.69 -0.54
C LEU A 54 -1.49 -12.54 0.47
N GLY A 55 -0.97 -12.85 1.67
CA GLY A 55 -0.79 -11.87 2.73
C GLY A 55 -2.07 -11.42 3.40
N ASN A 56 -1.95 -10.42 4.28
CA ASN A 56 -3.02 -9.86 5.09
C ASN A 56 -3.20 -8.38 4.76
N GLY A 57 -4.41 -7.99 4.38
CA GLY A 57 -4.78 -6.61 4.06
C GLY A 57 -5.03 -5.75 5.30
N PHE A 58 -5.42 -4.50 5.07
CA PHE A 58 -5.86 -3.61 6.13
C PHE A 58 -7.15 -4.11 6.79
N PRO A 59 -7.32 -3.91 8.13
CA PRO A 59 -8.59 -4.17 8.79
C PRO A 59 -9.67 -3.22 8.25
N THR A 60 -10.85 -3.74 7.94
CA THR A 60 -11.94 -3.01 7.26
C THR A 60 -13.20 -2.85 8.10
N ASP A 61 -13.20 -3.35 9.32
CA ASP A 61 -14.32 -3.34 10.25
C ASP A 61 -14.44 -2.05 11.10
N SER A 62 -13.46 -1.15 10.99
CA SER A 62 -13.43 0.12 11.73
C SER A 62 -14.45 1.12 11.17
N THR A 63 -15.12 1.84 12.09
CA THR A 63 -15.98 3.00 11.80
C THR A 63 -15.33 4.32 12.21
N LYS A 64 -14.08 4.29 12.68
CA LYS A 64 -13.32 5.46 13.08
C LYS A 64 -13.09 6.40 11.90
N LYS A 65 -12.93 7.69 12.21
CA LYS A 65 -12.44 8.68 11.25
C LYS A 65 -11.02 8.33 10.81
N ALA A 66 -10.82 8.09 9.53
CA ALA A 66 -9.62 7.48 9.00
C ALA A 66 -8.84 8.37 8.04
N PHE A 67 -7.52 8.40 8.19
CA PHE A 67 -6.63 8.78 7.10
C PHE A 67 -6.29 7.55 6.25
N LEU A 68 -6.52 7.66 4.94
CA LEU A 68 -6.02 6.73 3.93
C LEU A 68 -4.88 7.42 3.19
N ILE A 69 -3.65 7.11 3.57
CA ILE A 69 -2.47 7.79 3.05
C ILE A 69 -1.79 6.92 1.99
N GLY A 70 -1.81 7.37 0.74
CA GLY A 70 -1.14 6.71 -0.38
C GLY A 70 0.01 7.53 -0.91
N GLY A 71 1.19 6.93 -1.12
CA GLY A 71 2.33 7.60 -1.75
C GLY A 71 2.80 6.89 -3.01
N GLY A 72 2.80 7.58 -4.16
CA GLY A 72 3.20 7.00 -5.44
C GLY A 72 2.47 5.69 -5.73
N ILE A 73 3.19 4.58 -5.95
CA ILE A 73 2.56 3.28 -6.26
C ILE A 73 1.83 2.65 -5.04
N GLY A 74 1.88 3.25 -3.87
CA GLY A 74 1.04 2.88 -2.73
C GLY A 74 -0.37 3.46 -2.78
N ILE A 75 -0.69 4.32 -3.73
CA ILE A 75 -2.04 4.90 -3.93
C ILE A 75 -3.07 3.85 -4.38
N PRO A 76 -2.80 2.97 -5.36
CA PRO A 76 -3.77 2.00 -5.86
C PRO A 76 -4.45 1.15 -4.78
N PRO A 77 -3.75 0.52 -3.82
CA PRO A 77 -4.42 -0.29 -2.79
C PRO A 77 -5.30 0.52 -1.84
N MET A 78 -5.08 1.82 -1.71
CA MET A 78 -5.96 2.69 -0.92
C MET A 78 -7.34 2.86 -1.55
N LEU A 79 -7.49 2.65 -2.86
CA LEU A 79 -8.79 2.76 -3.53
C LEU A 79 -9.74 1.64 -3.10
N GLU A 80 -9.29 0.39 -3.08
CA GLU A 80 -10.10 -0.73 -2.59
C GLU A 80 -10.43 -0.57 -1.11
N LEU A 81 -9.48 -0.08 -0.31
CA LEU A 81 -9.71 0.22 1.10
C LEU A 81 -10.76 1.34 1.26
N ALA A 82 -10.70 2.40 0.45
CA ALA A 82 -11.68 3.48 0.47
C ALA A 82 -13.10 3.02 0.15
N LYS A 83 -13.25 2.02 -0.71
CA LYS A 83 -14.54 1.40 -1.05
C LYS A 83 -15.12 0.58 0.10
N THR A 84 -14.27 -0.08 0.87
CA THR A 84 -14.69 -1.08 1.87
C THR A 84 -14.89 -0.51 3.27
N LEU A 85 -14.15 0.53 3.66
CA LEU A 85 -14.30 1.17 4.96
C LEU A 85 -15.65 1.88 5.10
N LYS A 86 -16.21 1.85 6.32
CA LYS A 86 -17.54 2.43 6.62
C LYS A 86 -17.49 3.81 7.28
N GLY A 87 -16.42 4.17 7.95
CA GLY A 87 -16.25 5.44 8.64
C GLY A 87 -16.00 6.64 7.71
N GLU A 88 -15.82 7.82 8.31
CA GLU A 88 -15.35 9.01 7.60
C GLU A 88 -13.93 8.76 7.07
N ARG A 89 -13.72 9.05 5.81
CA ARG A 89 -12.46 8.77 5.11
C ARG A 89 -11.88 10.04 4.51
N GLN A 90 -10.65 10.31 4.84
CA GLN A 90 -9.86 11.40 4.30
C GLN A 90 -8.66 10.79 3.56
N MET A 91 -8.71 10.81 2.24
CA MET A 91 -7.63 10.31 1.38
C MET A 91 -6.56 11.38 1.22
N VAL A 92 -5.35 11.11 1.69
CA VAL A 92 -4.20 12.00 1.55
C VAL A 92 -3.21 11.35 0.57
N LEU A 93 -3.18 11.86 -0.66
CA LEU A 93 -2.47 11.23 -1.77
C LEU A 93 -1.21 12.01 -2.13
N GLY A 94 -0.06 11.36 -1.98
CA GLY A 94 1.26 11.93 -2.24
C GLY A 94 1.81 11.56 -3.61
N TYR A 95 2.17 12.56 -4.40
CA TYR A 95 2.72 12.42 -5.74
C TYR A 95 4.09 13.09 -5.85
N ARG A 96 4.95 12.56 -6.73
CA ARG A 96 6.16 13.27 -7.13
C ARG A 96 5.86 14.25 -8.27
N ASP A 97 5.36 13.73 -9.40
CA ASP A 97 5.21 14.48 -10.64
C ASP A 97 3.82 14.34 -11.27
N VAL A 98 3.34 13.11 -11.44
CA VAL A 98 2.13 12.79 -12.22
C VAL A 98 1.01 12.34 -11.33
N LEU A 99 -0.16 12.98 -11.45
CA LEU A 99 -1.38 12.56 -10.79
C LEU A 99 -2.01 11.37 -11.52
N PHE A 100 -2.51 10.43 -10.75
CA PHE A 100 -3.29 9.29 -11.26
C PHE A 100 -4.26 8.79 -10.19
N LEU A 101 -5.39 8.25 -10.59
CA LEU A 101 -6.46 7.71 -9.74
C LEU A 101 -7.12 8.71 -8.78
N ASN A 102 -6.62 9.92 -8.58
CA ASN A 102 -7.12 10.85 -7.56
C ASN A 102 -8.63 11.12 -7.67
N GLN A 103 -9.18 11.26 -8.87
CA GLN A 103 -10.62 11.47 -9.09
C GLN A 103 -11.46 10.24 -8.72
N GLU A 104 -10.90 9.05 -8.81
CA GLU A 104 -11.62 7.82 -8.48
C GLU A 104 -11.89 7.66 -6.96
N PHE A 105 -11.21 8.44 -6.13
CA PHE A 105 -11.45 8.46 -4.68
C PHE A 105 -12.60 9.39 -4.26
N GLU A 106 -12.96 10.37 -5.07
CA GLU A 106 -13.97 11.39 -4.72
C GLU A 106 -15.31 10.83 -4.24
N PRO A 107 -15.84 9.71 -4.81
CA PRO A 107 -17.08 9.11 -4.32
C PRO A 107 -17.02 8.54 -2.90
N TYR A 108 -15.81 8.34 -2.36
CA TYR A 108 -15.60 7.61 -1.09
C TYR A 108 -15.24 8.50 0.09
N GLY A 109 -15.00 9.80 -0.11
CA GLY A 109 -14.69 10.75 0.96
C GLY A 109 -13.90 11.95 0.47
N SER A 110 -13.33 12.71 1.40
CA SER A 110 -12.55 13.90 1.08
C SER A 110 -11.16 13.54 0.54
N VAL A 111 -10.74 14.18 -0.55
CA VAL A 111 -9.43 13.93 -1.19
C VAL A 111 -8.53 15.14 -1.04
N TYR A 112 -7.35 14.93 -0.50
CA TYR A 112 -6.30 15.92 -0.31
C TYR A 112 -5.06 15.47 -1.06
N LEU A 113 -4.49 16.36 -1.87
CA LEU A 113 -3.33 16.07 -2.71
C LEU A 113 -2.10 16.76 -2.14
N ALA A 114 -0.98 16.04 -2.15
CA ALA A 114 0.34 16.60 -1.90
C ALA A 114 1.25 16.28 -3.09
N ALA A 115 1.92 17.29 -3.62
CA ALA A 115 2.88 17.11 -4.72
C ALA A 115 4.22 17.75 -4.37
N GLU A 116 5.31 17.02 -4.49
CA GLU A 116 6.66 17.51 -4.15
C GLU A 116 7.00 18.80 -4.90
N GLY A 117 6.66 18.87 -6.19
CA GLY A 117 6.86 20.04 -7.04
C GLY A 117 5.81 21.16 -6.87
N GLY A 118 4.71 20.89 -6.15
CA GLY A 118 3.60 21.84 -6.02
C GLY A 118 2.72 21.93 -7.27
N SER A 119 2.70 20.89 -8.10
CA SER A 119 1.88 20.84 -9.32
C SER A 119 0.37 20.70 -9.02
N ALA A 120 0.01 20.20 -7.85
CA ALA A 120 -1.38 20.08 -7.40
C ALA A 120 -1.45 19.97 -5.87
N GLY A 121 -2.51 20.54 -5.29
CA GLY A 121 -2.75 20.51 -3.85
C GLY A 121 -1.65 21.21 -3.05
N THR A 122 -1.34 20.67 -1.89
CA THR A 122 -0.26 21.15 -1.02
C THR A 122 1.10 20.85 -1.63
N LYS A 123 1.98 21.86 -1.68
CA LYS A 123 3.37 21.66 -2.06
C LYS A 123 4.14 21.00 -0.92
N GLY A 124 4.65 19.78 -1.16
CA GLY A 124 5.39 19.03 -0.16
C GLY A 124 4.94 17.57 -0.09
N ASN A 125 4.96 17.01 1.11
CA ASN A 125 4.59 15.63 1.38
C ASN A 125 3.19 15.51 2.03
N VAL A 126 2.73 14.30 2.26
CA VAL A 126 1.39 14.01 2.81
C VAL A 126 1.17 14.60 4.21
N LEU A 127 2.20 14.68 5.06
CA LEU A 127 2.09 15.30 6.38
C LEU A 127 1.98 16.83 6.30
N ASP A 128 2.58 17.43 5.27
CA ASP A 128 2.42 18.87 5.02
C ASP A 128 0.97 19.17 4.64
N ALA A 129 0.33 18.33 3.81
CA ALA A 129 -1.08 18.46 3.49
C ALA A 129 -1.97 18.31 4.74
N ILE A 130 -1.70 17.33 5.60
CA ILE A 130 -2.44 17.13 6.85
C ILE A 130 -2.36 18.40 7.74
N ARG A 131 -1.16 18.96 7.91
CA ARG A 131 -0.94 20.15 8.74
C ARG A 131 -1.58 21.40 8.14
N GLU A 132 -1.37 21.63 6.84
CA GLU A 132 -1.88 22.81 6.13
C GLU A 132 -3.41 22.87 6.14
N GLN A 133 -4.05 21.70 5.97
CA GLN A 133 -5.52 21.59 5.95
C GLN A 133 -6.13 21.40 7.34
N GLY A 134 -5.32 21.33 8.40
CA GLY A 134 -5.78 21.14 9.78
C GLY A 134 -6.58 19.84 9.97
N LEU A 135 -6.15 18.75 9.33
CA LEU A 135 -6.86 17.48 9.35
C LEU A 135 -6.56 16.70 10.62
N ASP A 136 -7.54 15.89 11.05
CA ASP A 136 -7.44 14.98 12.19
C ASP A 136 -8.02 13.60 11.85
N ALA A 137 -7.56 12.57 12.53
CA ALA A 137 -8.08 11.22 12.40
C ALA A 137 -7.86 10.40 13.68
N GLU A 138 -8.63 9.32 13.82
CA GLU A 138 -8.53 8.35 14.92
C GLU A 138 -7.71 7.12 14.52
N VAL A 139 -7.58 6.87 13.21
CA VAL A 139 -6.79 5.75 12.65
C VAL A 139 -6.14 6.16 11.34
N ILE A 140 -4.92 5.65 11.12
CA ILE A 140 -4.15 5.86 9.89
C ILE A 140 -3.93 4.52 9.19
N TYR A 141 -4.23 4.48 7.90
CA TYR A 141 -3.88 3.40 6.98
C TYR A 141 -2.92 3.98 5.93
N ALA A 142 -1.72 3.45 5.83
CA ALA A 142 -0.73 4.01 4.92
C ALA A 142 -0.01 2.97 4.06
N CYS A 143 0.17 3.31 2.79
CA CYS A 143 0.96 2.53 1.82
C CYS A 143 1.81 3.47 0.96
N GLY A 144 3.10 3.18 0.81
CA GLY A 144 4.01 3.98 0.01
C GLY A 144 5.48 3.79 0.38
N PRO A 145 6.36 4.70 -0.05
CA PRO A 145 7.80 4.58 0.18
C PRO A 145 8.16 4.55 1.66
N THR A 146 9.18 3.75 2.03
CA THR A 146 9.65 3.60 3.42
C THR A 146 9.93 4.94 4.14
N PRO A 147 10.55 5.96 3.52
CA PRO A 147 10.72 7.26 4.19
C PRO A 147 9.39 7.93 4.58
N MET A 148 8.36 7.82 3.72
CA MET A 148 7.02 8.32 4.02
C MET A 148 6.41 7.54 5.19
N LEU A 149 6.49 6.20 5.17
CA LEU A 149 5.95 5.36 6.24
C LEU A 149 6.64 5.60 7.59
N ARG A 150 7.96 5.88 7.61
CA ARG A 150 8.68 6.30 8.83
C ARG A 150 8.14 7.60 9.39
N ALA A 151 7.93 8.60 8.53
CA ALA A 151 7.40 9.90 8.95
C ALA A 151 5.96 9.77 9.47
N ILE A 152 5.12 8.97 8.81
CA ILE A 152 3.74 8.70 9.26
C ILE A 152 3.73 7.96 10.59
N LYS A 153 4.61 6.96 10.77
CA LYS A 153 4.75 6.24 12.04
C LYS A 153 5.10 7.19 13.18
N ALA A 154 6.08 8.08 12.98
CA ALA A 154 6.46 9.07 13.97
C ALA A 154 5.31 10.03 14.30
N TYR A 155 4.61 10.52 13.26
CA TYR A 155 3.42 11.37 13.41
C TYR A 155 2.32 10.67 14.22
N ALA A 156 2.02 9.42 13.91
CA ALA A 156 1.00 8.64 14.62
C ALA A 156 1.36 8.45 16.10
N GLN A 157 2.64 8.18 16.40
CA GLN A 157 3.14 8.03 17.78
C GLN A 157 3.04 9.35 18.56
N GLU A 158 3.41 10.48 17.94
CA GLU A 158 3.34 11.82 18.56
C GLU A 158 1.91 12.20 18.91
N HIS A 159 0.94 11.83 18.06
CA HIS A 159 -0.48 12.19 18.22
C HIS A 159 -1.33 11.11 18.88
N GLY A 160 -0.75 9.96 19.25
CA GLY A 160 -1.48 8.84 19.86
C GLY A 160 -2.52 8.20 18.94
N ILE A 161 -2.29 8.21 17.63
CA ILE A 161 -3.21 7.70 16.61
C ILE A 161 -2.87 6.25 16.27
N GLU A 162 -3.87 5.37 16.22
CA GLU A 162 -3.73 4.00 15.74
C GLU A 162 -3.25 4.00 14.29
N CYS A 163 -2.23 3.20 13.96
CA CYS A 163 -1.61 3.27 12.64
C CYS A 163 -1.27 1.89 12.08
N TYR A 164 -1.69 1.66 10.83
CA TYR A 164 -1.40 0.47 10.04
C TYR A 164 -0.59 0.85 8.81
N LEU A 165 0.51 0.12 8.58
CA LEU A 165 1.45 0.36 7.49
C LEU A 165 1.55 -0.85 6.59
N SER A 166 1.40 -0.65 5.28
CA SER A 166 1.67 -1.68 4.27
C SER A 166 3.12 -1.58 3.83
N LEU A 167 3.91 -2.62 4.12
CA LEU A 167 5.33 -2.68 3.82
C LEU A 167 5.60 -3.42 2.51
N GLU A 168 6.66 -3.01 1.83
CA GLU A 168 7.16 -3.65 0.62
C GLU A 168 8.58 -4.15 0.81
N GLU A 169 8.84 -5.38 0.33
CA GLU A 169 10.17 -5.97 0.23
C GLU A 169 10.28 -6.84 -1.02
N LYS A 170 11.53 -7.14 -1.40
CA LYS A 170 11.79 -8.09 -2.46
C LYS A 170 11.30 -9.48 -2.06
N MET A 171 10.47 -10.08 -2.88
CA MET A 171 9.88 -11.39 -2.61
C MET A 171 10.40 -12.43 -3.59
N ALA A 172 10.58 -13.67 -3.09
CA ALA A 172 10.87 -14.83 -3.91
C ALA A 172 9.69 -15.80 -3.93
N CYS A 173 9.36 -16.49 -2.83
CA CYS A 173 8.31 -17.51 -2.82
C CYS A 173 6.87 -16.95 -2.70
N GLY A 174 6.69 -15.82 -2.05
CA GLY A 174 5.36 -15.24 -1.78
C GLY A 174 4.52 -15.98 -0.71
N VAL A 175 4.98 -17.10 -0.18
CA VAL A 175 4.22 -17.99 0.73
C VAL A 175 4.86 -18.17 2.11
N GLY A 176 5.88 -17.38 2.44
CA GLY A 176 6.51 -17.38 3.77
C GLY A 176 7.57 -18.46 4.00
N ALA A 177 8.00 -19.20 2.98
CA ALA A 177 8.94 -20.30 3.12
C ALA A 177 10.42 -19.89 3.03
N CYS A 178 10.76 -18.91 2.16
CA CYS A 178 12.16 -18.62 1.82
C CYS A 178 12.82 -17.54 2.67
N LEU A 179 12.09 -16.83 3.51
CA LEU A 179 12.54 -15.72 4.38
C LEU A 179 13.22 -14.55 3.64
N ALA A 180 13.00 -14.40 2.33
CA ALA A 180 13.62 -13.33 1.54
C ALA A 180 12.99 -11.94 1.81
N CYS A 181 11.72 -11.90 2.24
CA CYS A 181 10.95 -10.66 2.43
C CYS A 181 10.72 -10.33 3.90
N VAL A 182 11.71 -10.54 4.76
CA VAL A 182 11.55 -10.26 6.20
C VAL A 182 11.76 -8.79 6.51
N CYS A 183 10.96 -8.26 7.43
CA CYS A 183 11.18 -6.98 8.09
C CYS A 183 11.47 -7.21 9.57
N LYS A 184 12.15 -6.26 10.21
CA LYS A 184 12.39 -6.31 11.66
C LYS A 184 11.10 -6.10 12.43
N SER A 185 10.92 -6.85 13.52
CA SER A 185 9.76 -6.74 14.42
C SER A 185 10.20 -6.68 15.87
N LYS A 186 9.33 -6.15 16.74
CA LYS A 186 9.55 -6.16 18.19
C LYS A 186 9.40 -7.55 18.78
N GLU A 187 8.53 -8.37 18.23
CA GLU A 187 8.26 -9.73 18.68
C GLU A 187 9.17 -10.75 17.98
N VAL A 188 9.48 -11.83 18.69
CA VAL A 188 10.18 -12.99 18.13
C VAL A 188 9.21 -13.78 17.26
N ASP A 189 9.58 -14.03 16.00
CA ASP A 189 8.79 -14.89 15.11
C ASP A 189 8.85 -16.36 15.56
N GLY A 190 7.68 -17.00 15.66
CA GLY A 190 7.56 -18.38 16.11
C GLY A 190 8.14 -19.43 15.14
N HIS A 191 8.49 -19.05 13.91
CA HIS A 191 9.07 -19.93 12.90
C HIS A 191 10.59 -19.80 12.82
N SER A 192 11.09 -18.60 12.72
CA SER A 192 12.51 -18.31 12.57
C SER A 192 13.25 -18.10 13.90
N HIS A 193 12.52 -17.92 15.00
CA HIS A 193 13.03 -17.61 16.35
C HIS A 193 13.88 -16.35 16.44
N VAL A 194 13.69 -15.40 15.52
CA VAL A 194 14.33 -14.09 15.50
C VAL A 194 13.31 -12.96 15.43
N HIS A 195 13.74 -11.73 15.69
CA HIS A 195 12.88 -10.53 15.64
C HIS A 195 12.62 -10.13 14.18
N ASN A 196 11.80 -10.91 13.47
CA ASN A 196 11.36 -10.59 12.12
C ASN A 196 9.93 -11.06 11.84
N LYS A 197 9.31 -10.47 10.82
CA LYS A 197 8.04 -10.90 10.23
C LYS A 197 8.20 -11.00 8.72
N ARG A 198 7.51 -11.94 8.12
CA ARG A 198 7.54 -12.19 6.66
C ARG A 198 6.48 -11.35 5.99
N ILE A 199 6.87 -10.37 5.18
CA ILE A 199 5.92 -9.46 4.55
C ILE A 199 4.91 -10.20 3.67
N CYS A 200 5.31 -11.27 2.97
CA CYS A 200 4.41 -12.03 2.11
C CYS A 200 3.37 -12.89 2.84
N LYS A 201 3.60 -13.25 4.11
CA LYS A 201 2.72 -14.14 4.88
C LYS A 201 2.11 -13.46 6.10
N ASP A 202 2.93 -12.81 6.92
CA ASP A 202 2.52 -12.16 8.16
C ASP A 202 1.98 -10.74 7.91
N GLY A 203 2.43 -10.10 6.81
CA GLY A 203 1.97 -8.83 6.26
C GLY A 203 1.24 -8.99 4.92
N PRO A 204 1.29 -7.98 4.06
CA PRO A 204 2.15 -6.78 4.10
C PRO A 204 1.73 -5.71 5.11
N VAL A 205 0.52 -5.77 5.66
CA VAL A 205 0.00 -4.78 6.60
C VAL A 205 0.32 -5.19 8.03
N PHE A 206 0.89 -4.25 8.78
CA PHE A 206 1.25 -4.39 10.19
C PHE A 206 0.80 -3.16 10.98
N LYS A 207 0.54 -3.33 12.28
CA LYS A 207 0.49 -2.18 13.19
C LYS A 207 1.86 -1.50 13.23
N ALA A 208 1.87 -0.17 13.18
CA ALA A 208 3.11 0.58 13.14
C ALA A 208 4.04 0.32 14.35
N GLU A 209 3.46 -0.05 15.49
CA GLU A 209 4.18 -0.38 16.72
C GLU A 209 4.89 -1.76 16.68
N GLU A 210 4.44 -2.68 15.81
CA GLU A 210 4.98 -4.04 15.72
C GLU A 210 6.28 -4.13 14.91
N VAL A 211 6.51 -3.20 13.99
CA VAL A 211 7.62 -3.26 13.03
C VAL A 211 8.59 -2.10 13.18
N GLU A 212 9.86 -2.35 12.85
CA GLU A 212 10.91 -1.33 12.74
C GLU A 212 11.08 -0.95 11.26
N LEU A 213 11.21 0.36 10.98
CA LEU A 213 11.36 0.91 9.62
C LEU A 213 12.69 1.65 9.46
#